data_0f9ee9ea79ab265190a26f0c4d45b2e4
#
_entry.id   0f9ee9ea79ab265190a26f0c4d45b2e4
#
_cell.length_a   1.000
_cell.length_b   1.000
_cell.length_c   1.000
_cell.angle_alpha   90.00
_cell.angle_beta   90.00
_cell.angle_gamma   90.00
#
_symmetry.space_group_name_H-M   'P 1'
#
loop_
_entity.id
_entity.type
_entity.pdbx_description
1 polymer ?
#
loop_
_entity_poly.entity_id
_entity_poly.type
_entity_poly.pdbx_seq_one_letter_code
_entity_poly.pdbx_strand_id
1 'polypeptide(L)'
;MSRSASKNVTPTGVRKPTAVVRSAGLAALSTLTLVPWLPAAAADGCTVMLCLAAPNWRDIAECVPPVRQVMRDLARGKPFPSCEMTGAGNSARHAWSATPEFCPPQYTRESELEGTKVYTCDYSGAITVTIDGKRFTRTWWSGSGDTVTQFSSTAKSQLGTWDRRYDAEYAAWLAARPMPVESY
;
A
#
# COMPACT_ATOMS: atom_id res chain seq x y z
N MET A 1 0.52 -57.60 8.55
CA MET A 1 1.55 -58.67 8.59
C MET A 1 2.85 -58.07 8.11
N SER A 2 3.77 -58.04 8.90
CA SER A 2 5.20 -58.27 9.02
C SER A 2 5.88 -57.23 9.86
N ARG A 3 6.29 -57.72 11.01
CA ARG A 3 7.22 -57.20 12.00
C ARG A 3 8.67 -57.33 11.48
N SER A 4 9.57 -56.45 11.95
CA SER A 4 10.92 -56.81 12.44
C SER A 4 11.59 -55.51 12.92
N ALA A 5 11.85 -55.34 14.18
CA ALA A 5 12.88 -55.83 15.10
C ALA A 5 14.20 -55.03 14.92
N SER A 6 14.41 -54.08 15.76
CA SER A 6 15.30 -54.06 16.93
C SER A 6 16.75 -54.54 16.71
N LYS A 7 17.72 -53.65 16.94
CA LYS A 7 19.00 -54.04 17.59
C LYS A 7 19.60 -52.86 18.35
N ASN A 8 19.54 -53.01 19.67
CA ASN A 8 20.40 -52.33 20.65
C ASN A 8 21.84 -52.79 20.49
N VAL A 9 22.77 -51.85 20.60
CA VAL A 9 24.15 -52.17 21.02
C VAL A 9 24.63 -51.03 21.92
N THR A 10 24.74 -51.32 23.18
CA THR A 10 25.68 -50.76 24.16
C THR A 10 26.60 -51.95 24.54
N PRO A 11 27.76 -51.80 25.17
CA PRO A 11 28.43 -50.70 25.86
C PRO A 11 29.96 -50.67 25.74
N THR A 12 30.59 -50.00 26.69
CA THR A 12 31.97 -50.09 27.21
C THR A 12 32.92 -49.05 26.60
N GLY A 13 33.59 -48.21 27.30
CA GLY A 13 34.04 -48.16 28.67
C GLY A 13 35.24 -47.22 28.77
N VAL A 14 35.26 -46.41 29.85
CA VAL A 14 36.44 -46.01 30.61
C VAL A 14 37.60 -45.28 29.91
N ARG A 15 37.80 -43.99 30.21
CA ARG A 15 38.90 -43.46 31.05
C ARG A 15 38.89 -41.94 31.08
N LYS A 16 38.81 -41.37 32.26
CA LYS A 16 39.21 -39.99 32.55
C LYS A 16 40.72 -39.84 32.42
N PRO A 17 41.19 -38.72 31.96
CA PRO A 17 42.22 -37.97 32.66
C PRO A 17 41.75 -36.57 33.02
N THR A 18 41.97 -36.24 34.25
CA THR A 18 41.97 -34.88 34.81
C THR A 18 43.04 -34.05 34.14
N ALA A 19 42.63 -33.05 33.39
CA ALA A 19 43.51 -31.97 32.99
C ALA A 19 42.97 -30.66 33.56
N VAL A 20 43.73 -30.14 34.51
CA VAL A 20 43.60 -28.79 35.04
C VAL A 20 43.91 -27.82 33.89
N VAL A 21 42.94 -27.12 33.37
CA VAL A 21 43.20 -26.03 32.45
C VAL A 21 42.82 -24.72 33.13
N ARG A 22 43.85 -23.92 33.31
CA ARG A 22 43.84 -22.57 33.83
C ARG A 22 42.85 -21.72 33.03
N SER A 23 41.96 -21.08 33.77
CA SER A 23 41.02 -20.05 33.24
C SER A 23 41.82 -18.84 32.77
N ALA A 24 42.04 -18.73 31.48
CA ALA A 24 42.40 -17.46 30.85
C ALA A 24 41.10 -16.77 30.49
N GLY A 25 40.73 -15.75 31.24
CA GLY A 25 39.56 -14.91 30.96
C GLY A 25 39.78 -14.13 29.67
N LEU A 26 39.09 -14.51 28.63
CA LEU A 26 38.90 -13.70 27.46
C LEU A 26 37.69 -12.78 27.70
N ALA A 27 37.98 -11.55 28.13
CA ALA A 27 36.97 -10.48 28.12
C ALA A 27 36.62 -10.17 26.67
N ALA A 28 35.48 -10.73 26.22
CA ALA A 28 34.88 -10.35 24.93
C ALA A 28 34.32 -8.94 25.07
N LEU A 29 35.04 -7.94 24.58
CA LEU A 29 34.55 -6.59 24.33
C LEU A 29 33.50 -6.69 23.22
N SER A 30 32.24 -6.77 23.63
CA SER A 30 31.09 -6.60 22.71
C SER A 30 31.06 -5.15 22.27
N THR A 31 31.64 -4.83 21.12
CA THR A 31 31.47 -3.55 20.46
C THR A 31 30.02 -3.46 19.97
N LEU A 32 29.17 -2.76 20.75
CA LEU A 32 27.85 -2.34 20.30
C LEU A 32 28.09 -1.37 19.12
N THR A 33 27.96 -1.85 17.89
CA THR A 33 27.86 -1.00 16.72
C THR A 33 26.53 -0.26 16.77
N LEU A 34 26.53 0.99 17.22
CA LEU A 34 25.45 1.95 17.04
C LEU A 34 25.28 2.15 15.54
N VAL A 35 24.34 1.39 14.91
CA VAL A 35 23.89 1.70 13.57
C VAL A 35 23.16 3.03 13.64
N PRO A 36 23.65 4.10 12.98
CA PRO A 36 22.94 5.38 12.98
C PRO A 36 21.57 5.14 12.32
N TRP A 37 20.51 5.41 13.07
CA TRP A 37 19.15 5.45 12.53
C TRP A 37 19.08 6.67 11.62
N LEU A 38 19.35 6.47 10.33
CA LEU A 38 19.09 7.50 9.34
C LEU A 38 17.59 7.78 9.36
N PRO A 39 17.16 9.03 9.52
CA PRO A 39 15.75 9.35 9.38
C PRO A 39 15.30 8.93 7.99
N ALA A 40 14.22 8.15 7.91
CA ALA A 40 13.63 7.79 6.62
C ALA A 40 13.33 9.10 5.88
N ALA A 41 14.03 9.33 4.77
CA ALA A 41 13.80 10.49 3.94
C ALA A 41 12.31 10.54 3.56
N ALA A 42 11.70 11.72 3.60
CA ALA A 42 10.35 11.91 3.10
C ALA A 42 10.29 11.46 1.64
N ALA A 43 9.20 10.82 1.24
CA ALA A 43 9.05 10.41 -0.15
C ALA A 43 9.06 11.65 -1.06
N ASP A 44 9.83 11.58 -2.15
CA ASP A 44 9.86 12.66 -3.14
C ASP A 44 8.52 12.78 -3.85
N GLY A 45 7.89 13.96 -3.76
CA GLY A 45 6.57 14.23 -4.32
C GLY A 45 6.52 14.07 -5.84
N CYS A 46 7.61 14.36 -6.54
CA CYS A 46 7.68 14.21 -7.99
C CYS A 46 7.70 12.74 -8.40
N THR A 47 8.50 11.92 -7.73
CA THR A 47 8.50 10.47 -7.92
C THR A 47 7.12 9.88 -7.65
N VAL A 48 6.46 10.27 -6.55
CA VAL A 48 5.11 9.79 -6.23
C VAL A 48 4.10 10.19 -7.29
N MET A 49 4.15 11.42 -7.77
CA MET A 49 3.27 11.91 -8.85
C MET A 49 3.43 11.08 -10.12
N LEU A 50 4.66 10.84 -10.57
CA LEU A 50 4.96 10.03 -11.76
C LEU A 50 4.49 8.59 -11.58
N CYS A 51 4.72 8.01 -10.42
CA CYS A 51 4.27 6.67 -10.09
C CYS A 51 2.73 6.54 -10.13
N LEU A 52 2.01 7.52 -9.61
CA LEU A 52 0.54 7.53 -9.62
C LEU A 52 -0.06 7.89 -10.99
N ALA A 53 0.74 8.42 -11.91
CA ALA A 53 0.38 8.58 -13.31
C ALA A 53 0.65 7.33 -14.16
N ALA A 54 1.44 6.37 -13.66
CA ALA A 54 1.79 5.16 -14.37
C ALA A 54 0.59 4.20 -14.53
N PRO A 55 0.58 3.33 -15.55
CA PRO A 55 -0.50 2.39 -15.82
C PRO A 55 -0.85 1.47 -14.66
N ASN A 56 0.15 1.00 -13.94
CA ASN A 56 0.03 0.27 -12.68
C ASN A 56 1.32 0.48 -11.86
N TRP A 57 1.28 1.36 -10.88
CA TRP A 57 2.43 1.67 -10.04
C TRP A 57 2.94 0.47 -9.23
N ARG A 58 2.07 -0.54 -8.98
CA ARG A 58 2.44 -1.74 -8.23
C ARG A 58 3.38 -2.66 -9.00
N ASP A 59 3.34 -2.61 -10.32
CA ASP A 59 4.19 -3.42 -11.20
C ASP A 59 5.56 -2.78 -11.44
N ILE A 60 5.76 -1.54 -10.95
CA ILE A 60 7.01 -0.78 -11.05
C ILE A 60 7.70 -0.83 -9.69
N ALA A 61 8.78 -1.60 -9.59
CA ALA A 61 9.47 -1.85 -8.31
C ALA A 61 9.89 -0.56 -7.59
N GLU A 62 10.35 0.44 -8.34
CA GLU A 62 10.78 1.75 -7.85
C GLU A 62 9.62 2.60 -7.32
N CYS A 63 8.40 2.35 -7.79
CA CYS A 63 7.19 3.08 -7.37
C CYS A 63 6.61 2.55 -6.05
N VAL A 64 6.78 1.26 -5.77
CA VAL A 64 6.15 0.63 -4.60
C VAL A 64 6.58 1.26 -3.27
N PRO A 65 7.87 1.46 -2.97
CA PRO A 65 8.29 2.04 -1.69
C PRO A 65 7.79 3.48 -1.48
N PRO A 66 7.99 4.44 -2.41
CA PRO A 66 7.58 5.83 -2.19
C PRO A 66 6.06 6.00 -2.12
N VAL A 67 5.28 5.31 -2.96
CA VAL A 67 3.82 5.38 -2.92
C VAL A 67 3.27 4.83 -1.61
N ARG A 68 3.76 3.66 -1.16
CA ARG A 68 3.37 3.09 0.14
C ARG A 68 3.79 3.99 1.32
N GLN A 69 4.95 4.65 1.22
CA GLN A 69 5.39 5.58 2.26
C GLN A 69 4.45 6.77 2.38
N VAL A 70 4.10 7.40 1.25
CA VAL A 70 3.15 8.53 1.25
C VAL A 70 1.80 8.13 1.82
N MET A 71 1.26 6.97 1.46
CA MET A 71 -0.02 6.51 2.02
C MET A 71 0.04 6.29 3.53
N ARG A 72 1.14 5.72 4.05
CA ARG A 72 1.34 5.60 5.50
C ARG A 72 1.47 6.95 6.19
N ASP A 73 2.10 7.91 5.54
CA ASP A 73 2.28 9.26 6.08
C ASP A 73 0.96 10.04 6.09
N LEU A 74 0.16 9.93 5.02
CA LEU A 74 -1.20 10.46 4.97
C LEU A 74 -2.08 9.84 6.06
N ALA A 75 -2.03 8.53 6.26
CA ALA A 75 -2.78 7.85 7.33
C ALA A 75 -2.41 8.35 8.74
N ARG A 76 -1.22 8.96 8.91
CA ARG A 76 -0.78 9.61 10.14
C ARG A 76 -1.05 11.11 10.17
N GLY A 77 -1.78 11.63 9.20
CA GLY A 77 -2.12 13.07 9.09
C GLY A 77 -1.00 13.95 8.56
N LYS A 78 0.09 13.38 8.01
CA LYS A 78 1.12 14.19 7.37
C LYS A 78 0.63 14.76 6.04
N PRO A 79 1.11 15.94 5.63
CA PRO A 79 0.75 16.52 4.35
C PRO A 79 1.26 15.67 3.18
N PHE A 80 0.55 15.75 2.05
CA PHE A 80 1.02 15.16 0.79
C PHE A 80 2.27 15.92 0.31
N PRO A 81 3.36 15.23 -0.10
CA PRO A 81 4.59 15.89 -0.53
C PRO A 81 4.36 16.67 -1.82
N SER A 82 4.87 17.90 -1.86
CA SER A 82 4.83 18.73 -3.07
C SER A 82 5.85 18.26 -4.10
N CYS A 83 5.57 18.52 -5.38
CA CYS A 83 6.54 18.38 -6.45
C CYS A 83 6.80 19.76 -7.06
N GLU A 84 7.98 20.31 -6.79
CA GLU A 84 8.34 21.67 -7.25
C GLU A 84 8.82 21.72 -8.71
N MET A 85 9.22 20.56 -9.27
CA MET A 85 9.72 20.46 -10.64
C MET A 85 8.63 20.16 -11.67
N THR A 86 7.36 20.23 -11.30
CA THR A 86 6.27 20.07 -12.25
C THR A 86 6.15 21.31 -13.13
N GLY A 87 6.17 21.11 -14.45
CA GLY A 87 5.82 22.18 -15.39
C GLY A 87 4.42 22.75 -15.14
N ALA A 88 4.13 23.90 -15.72
CA ALA A 88 2.81 24.54 -15.60
C ALA A 88 1.68 23.55 -15.93
N GLY A 89 0.66 23.48 -15.08
CA GLY A 89 -0.47 22.58 -15.27
C GLY A 89 -0.31 21.16 -14.72
N ASN A 90 0.87 20.79 -14.20
CA ASN A 90 1.09 19.48 -13.59
C ASN A 90 1.04 19.58 -12.07
N SER A 91 0.34 18.67 -11.42
CA SER A 91 0.24 18.63 -9.95
C SER A 91 -0.25 17.28 -9.44
N ALA A 92 0.05 17.00 -8.19
CA ALA A 92 -0.60 15.95 -7.43
C ALA A 92 -1.19 16.54 -6.14
N ARG A 93 -2.44 16.22 -5.84
CA ARG A 93 -3.15 16.75 -4.67
C ARG A 93 -3.89 15.63 -3.94
N HIS A 94 -3.84 15.69 -2.63
CA HIS A 94 -4.59 14.79 -1.75
C HIS A 94 -5.87 15.47 -1.26
N ALA A 95 -6.94 14.67 -1.16
CA ALA A 95 -8.19 15.02 -0.49
C ALA A 95 -8.69 13.82 0.34
N TRP A 96 -9.29 14.09 1.48
CA TRP A 96 -9.95 13.06 2.30
C TRP A 96 -11.27 12.66 1.66
N SER A 97 -11.62 11.36 1.71
CA SER A 97 -12.88 10.84 1.18
C SER A 97 -14.07 11.00 2.11
N ALA A 98 -13.94 11.81 3.16
CA ALA A 98 -14.98 12.03 4.16
C ALA A 98 -16.26 12.72 3.62
N THR A 99 -16.18 13.31 2.42
CA THR A 99 -17.33 13.94 1.77
C THR A 99 -17.84 13.08 0.63
N PRO A 100 -19.18 12.95 0.43
CA PRO A 100 -19.73 12.16 -0.67
C PRO A 100 -19.20 12.55 -2.06
N GLU A 101 -18.81 13.81 -2.23
CA GLU A 101 -18.25 14.34 -3.49
C GLU A 101 -16.91 13.72 -3.91
N PHE A 102 -16.16 13.19 -2.95
CA PHE A 102 -14.86 12.58 -3.20
C PHE A 102 -14.86 11.05 -3.15
N CYS A 103 -15.99 10.41 -2.80
CA CYS A 103 -16.11 8.96 -2.79
C CYS A 103 -16.84 8.48 -4.05
N PRO A 104 -16.26 7.57 -4.83
CA PRO A 104 -16.97 6.97 -5.96
C PRO A 104 -18.20 6.18 -5.47
N PRO A 105 -19.31 6.19 -6.22
CA PRO A 105 -20.56 5.61 -5.76
C PRO A 105 -20.46 4.10 -5.47
N GLN A 106 -19.63 3.35 -6.17
CA GLN A 106 -19.40 1.91 -5.91
C GLN A 106 -18.70 1.64 -4.58
N TYR A 107 -18.05 2.64 -3.98
CA TYR A 107 -17.35 2.56 -2.70
C TYR A 107 -18.03 3.37 -1.59
N THR A 108 -19.18 3.95 -1.89
CA THR A 108 -20.01 4.67 -0.91
C THR A 108 -20.95 3.69 -0.24
N ARG A 109 -20.92 3.64 1.09
CA ARG A 109 -21.85 2.88 1.93
C ARG A 109 -22.84 3.82 2.55
N GLU A 110 -24.12 3.52 2.38
CA GLU A 110 -25.20 4.19 3.07
C GLU A 110 -25.57 3.37 4.31
N SER A 111 -25.68 4.01 5.44
CA SER A 111 -26.20 3.46 6.70
C SER A 111 -27.17 4.44 7.31
N GLU A 112 -28.00 3.97 8.22
CA GLU A 112 -28.93 4.80 8.98
C GLU A 112 -28.47 4.83 10.44
N LEU A 113 -28.30 6.04 10.97
CA LEU A 113 -27.97 6.27 12.37
C LEU A 113 -29.03 7.21 12.96
N GLU A 114 -29.80 6.73 13.93
CA GLU A 114 -30.84 7.50 14.62
C GLU A 114 -31.84 8.19 13.65
N GLY A 115 -32.25 7.49 12.58
CA GLY A 115 -33.15 8.02 11.55
C GLY A 115 -32.51 8.97 10.55
N THR A 116 -31.19 9.17 10.63
CA THR A 116 -30.42 10.00 9.70
C THR A 116 -29.57 9.14 8.77
N LYS A 117 -29.64 9.40 7.47
CA LYS A 117 -28.77 8.74 6.49
C LYS A 117 -27.33 9.22 6.64
N VAL A 118 -26.41 8.28 6.85
CA VAL A 118 -24.97 8.54 6.96
C VAL A 118 -24.26 7.83 5.82
N TYR A 119 -23.36 8.54 5.16
CA TYR A 119 -22.55 8.02 4.07
C TYR A 119 -21.10 7.87 4.51
N THR A 120 -20.52 6.70 4.26
CA THR A 120 -19.11 6.42 4.50
C THR A 120 -18.45 5.93 3.22
N CYS A 121 -17.14 6.12 3.12
CA CYS A 121 -16.35 5.66 1.98
C CYS A 121 -15.47 4.48 2.38
N ASP A 122 -15.35 3.48 1.52
CA ASP A 122 -14.43 2.34 1.73
C ASP A 122 -12.96 2.79 1.72
N TYR A 123 -12.66 3.96 1.17
CA TYR A 123 -11.33 4.56 1.10
C TYR A 123 -11.21 5.79 2.01
N SER A 124 -10.03 5.99 2.59
CA SER A 124 -9.75 7.10 3.51
C SER A 124 -9.53 8.43 2.79
N GLY A 125 -8.98 8.38 1.58
CA GLY A 125 -8.69 9.57 0.80
C GLY A 125 -8.36 9.26 -0.64
N ALA A 126 -8.17 10.32 -1.43
CA ALA A 126 -7.80 10.24 -2.84
C ALA A 126 -6.64 11.18 -3.18
N ILE A 127 -5.75 10.71 -4.04
CA ILE A 127 -4.69 11.50 -4.64
C ILE A 127 -5.04 11.69 -6.10
N THR A 128 -5.20 12.94 -6.52
CA THR A 128 -5.49 13.30 -7.92
C THR A 128 -4.22 13.82 -8.57
N VAL A 129 -3.81 13.18 -9.67
CA VAL A 129 -2.75 13.66 -10.55
C VAL A 129 -3.37 14.42 -11.70
N THR A 130 -2.87 15.61 -11.93
CA THR A 130 -3.25 16.50 -13.03
C THR A 130 -2.05 16.67 -13.94
N ILE A 131 -2.28 16.53 -15.26
CA ILE A 131 -1.29 16.74 -16.32
C ILE A 131 -1.90 17.72 -17.32
N ASP A 132 -1.17 18.77 -17.67
CA ASP A 132 -1.63 19.85 -18.56
C ASP A 132 -2.98 20.44 -18.11
N GLY A 133 -3.15 20.66 -16.81
CA GLY A 133 -4.37 21.22 -16.24
C GLY A 133 -5.58 20.29 -16.22
N LYS A 134 -5.45 19.06 -16.69
CA LYS A 134 -6.55 18.07 -16.75
C LYS A 134 -6.26 16.90 -15.81
N ARG A 135 -7.31 16.39 -15.14
CA ARG A 135 -7.19 15.18 -14.34
C ARG A 135 -6.71 14.03 -15.22
N PHE A 136 -5.57 13.45 -14.84
CA PHE A 136 -4.99 12.29 -15.51
C PHE A 136 -5.38 11.01 -14.78
N THR A 137 -5.06 10.92 -13.46
CA THR A 137 -5.48 9.80 -12.61
C THR A 137 -6.08 10.31 -11.30
N ARG A 138 -6.85 9.45 -10.64
CA ARG A 138 -7.25 9.60 -9.24
C ARG A 138 -7.11 8.26 -8.56
N THR A 139 -6.24 8.20 -7.57
CA THR A 139 -5.97 6.99 -6.79
C THR A 139 -6.57 7.13 -5.41
N TRP A 140 -7.60 6.33 -5.10
CA TRP A 140 -8.12 6.18 -3.74
C TRP A 140 -7.25 5.22 -2.96
N TRP A 141 -7.10 5.48 -1.67
CA TRP A 141 -6.29 4.69 -0.77
C TRP A 141 -7.00 4.50 0.58
N SER A 142 -6.78 3.36 1.23
CA SER A 142 -7.31 3.04 2.56
C SER A 142 -6.18 2.93 3.59
N GLY A 143 -6.53 3.05 4.86
CA GLY A 143 -5.60 2.84 5.97
C GLY A 143 -5.01 1.42 6.01
N SER A 144 -5.67 0.44 5.41
CA SER A 144 -5.16 -0.94 5.24
C SER A 144 -4.09 -1.08 4.14
N GLY A 145 -3.87 -0.02 3.33
CA GLY A 145 -2.93 -0.02 2.21
C GLY A 145 -3.52 -0.49 0.89
N ASP A 146 -4.84 -0.76 0.83
CA ASP A 146 -5.51 -0.99 -0.46
C ASP A 146 -5.62 0.30 -1.25
N THR A 147 -5.52 0.19 -2.58
CA THR A 147 -5.67 1.34 -3.47
C THR A 147 -6.36 0.92 -4.76
N VAL A 148 -7.11 1.85 -5.33
CA VAL A 148 -7.73 1.71 -6.65
C VAL A 148 -7.52 2.99 -7.44
N THR A 149 -7.23 2.90 -8.73
CA THR A 149 -6.94 4.05 -9.59
C THR A 149 -7.96 4.18 -10.71
N GLN A 150 -8.58 5.33 -10.79
CA GLN A 150 -9.39 5.76 -11.93
C GLN A 150 -8.51 6.50 -12.93
N PHE A 151 -8.48 6.06 -14.15
CA PHE A 151 -7.82 6.73 -15.26
C PHE A 151 -8.82 7.55 -16.06
N SER A 152 -8.46 8.78 -16.42
CA SER A 152 -9.27 9.59 -17.34
C SER A 152 -9.26 9.00 -18.76
N SER A 153 -10.17 9.41 -19.61
CA SER A 153 -10.16 9.01 -21.04
C SER A 153 -8.84 9.39 -21.73
N THR A 154 -8.31 10.56 -21.41
CA THR A 154 -7.01 11.03 -21.92
C THR A 154 -5.88 10.12 -21.44
N ALA A 155 -5.85 9.76 -20.15
CA ALA A 155 -4.85 8.85 -19.64
C ALA A 155 -4.92 7.47 -20.30
N LYS A 156 -6.13 6.92 -20.44
CA LYS A 156 -6.35 5.61 -21.10
C LYS A 156 -5.86 5.62 -22.56
N SER A 157 -6.15 6.71 -23.28
CA SER A 157 -5.70 6.90 -24.66
C SER A 157 -4.18 6.98 -24.78
N GLN A 158 -3.51 7.69 -23.86
CA GLN A 158 -2.05 7.88 -23.90
C GLN A 158 -1.28 6.66 -23.44
N LEU A 159 -1.79 5.96 -22.42
CA LEU A 159 -1.11 4.81 -21.82
C LEU A 159 -1.31 3.51 -22.63
N GLY A 160 -2.43 3.37 -23.33
CA GLY A 160 -2.80 2.16 -24.06
C GLY A 160 -3.21 0.99 -23.16
N THR A 161 -2.54 0.83 -22.01
CA THR A 161 -2.86 -0.18 -20.97
C THR A 161 -2.93 0.49 -19.61
N TRP A 162 -3.78 0.00 -18.71
CA TRP A 162 -3.92 0.51 -17.34
C TRP A 162 -4.52 -0.55 -16.41
N ASP A 163 -4.40 -0.34 -15.09
CA ASP A 163 -5.11 -1.13 -14.08
C ASP A 163 -6.62 -0.92 -14.25
N ARG A 164 -7.33 -1.98 -14.64
CA ARG A 164 -8.77 -1.96 -14.94
C ARG A 164 -9.66 -2.18 -13.73
N ARG A 165 -9.09 -2.34 -12.54
CA ARG A 165 -9.85 -2.68 -11.34
C ARG A 165 -11.00 -1.70 -11.11
N TYR A 166 -10.73 -0.39 -11.15
CA TYR A 166 -11.75 0.63 -10.98
C TYR A 166 -12.89 0.50 -11.99
N ASP A 167 -12.54 0.34 -13.26
CA ASP A 167 -13.54 0.27 -14.35
C ASP A 167 -14.41 -0.99 -14.21
N ALA A 168 -13.81 -2.12 -13.84
CA ALA A 168 -14.53 -3.38 -13.63
C ALA A 168 -15.49 -3.31 -12.43
N GLU A 169 -15.02 -2.76 -11.31
CA GLU A 169 -15.84 -2.59 -10.10
C GLU A 169 -16.98 -1.57 -10.32
N TYR A 170 -16.73 -0.51 -11.08
CA TYR A 170 -17.77 0.45 -11.46
C TYR A 170 -18.83 -0.17 -12.38
N ALA A 171 -18.40 -0.94 -13.39
CA ALA A 171 -19.31 -1.65 -14.28
C ALA A 171 -20.18 -2.67 -13.53
N ALA A 172 -19.59 -3.43 -12.61
CA ALA A 172 -20.31 -4.35 -11.75
C ALA A 172 -21.35 -3.65 -10.86
N TRP A 173 -20.98 -2.51 -10.28
CA TRP A 173 -21.89 -1.69 -9.49
C TRP A 173 -23.06 -1.14 -10.34
N LEU A 174 -22.81 -0.68 -11.57
CA LEU A 174 -23.87 -0.26 -12.48
C LEU A 174 -24.84 -1.40 -12.82
N ALA A 175 -24.30 -2.59 -13.09
CA ALA A 175 -25.11 -3.77 -13.43
C ALA A 175 -25.97 -4.25 -12.26
N ALA A 176 -25.53 -4.00 -11.01
CA ALA A 176 -26.28 -4.37 -9.80
C ALA A 176 -27.42 -3.39 -9.44
N ARG A 177 -27.52 -2.24 -10.12
CA ARG A 177 -28.59 -1.26 -9.82
C ARG A 177 -29.92 -1.73 -10.42
N PRO A 178 -31.02 -1.60 -9.66
CA PRO A 178 -32.33 -1.81 -10.23
C PRO A 178 -32.55 -0.88 -11.44
N MET A 179 -33.03 -1.44 -12.53
CA MET A 179 -33.48 -0.62 -13.66
C MET A 179 -34.54 0.38 -13.17
N PRO A 180 -34.48 1.66 -13.58
CA PRO A 180 -35.61 2.55 -13.32
C PRO A 180 -36.86 1.90 -13.87
N VAL A 181 -37.87 1.72 -13.02
CA VAL A 181 -39.20 1.28 -13.47
C VAL A 181 -39.75 2.47 -14.25
N GLU A 182 -39.76 2.36 -15.59
CA GLU A 182 -40.51 3.30 -16.41
C GLU A 182 -41.98 3.18 -16.01
N SER A 183 -42.47 4.17 -15.27
CA SER A 183 -43.91 4.33 -15.03
C SER A 183 -44.54 4.85 -16.30
N TYR A 184 -45.17 3.95 -17.06
CA TYR A 184 -46.11 4.31 -18.11
C TYR A 184 -47.35 4.94 -17.54
#